data_8c36ac2682dc5ef6200ccb7856672344
#
_entry.id   8c36ac2682dc5ef6200ccb7856672344
#
_cell.length_a   1.000
_cell.length_b   1.000
_cell.length_c   1.000
_cell.angle_alpha   90.00
_cell.angle_beta   90.00
_cell.angle_gamma   90.00
#
_symmetry.space_group_name_H-M   'P 1'
#
loop_
_entity.id
_entity.type
_entity.pdbx_description
1 polymer ?
#
loop_
_entity_poly.entity_id
_entity_poly.type
_entity_poly.pdbx_seq_one_letter_code
_entity_poly.pdbx_strand_id
1 'polypeptide(L)'
;KVFAIDILDMEKIDGVNFFQISIEKIEEIEEIDLLKGKFNLVISDIAPNLTGITAVDCANVLDLNHLTISTAHKFLEKGGALIMKTFQNNNLKSLRKNMELSFKLVQTYKPAASKKQSGEIYIYGVK
;
A
#
# COMPACT_ATOMS: atom_id res chain seq x y z
N LYS A 1 -2.41 -18.42 -1.81
CA LYS A 1 -3.73 -17.84 -1.62
C LYS A 1 -3.66 -16.33 -1.81
N VAL A 2 -4.59 -15.76 -2.56
CA VAL A 2 -4.61 -14.33 -2.90
C VAL A 2 -5.88 -13.71 -2.32
N PHE A 3 -5.70 -12.59 -1.62
CA PHE A 3 -6.78 -11.76 -1.10
C PHE A 3 -6.74 -10.40 -1.76
N ALA A 4 -7.89 -9.86 -2.08
CA ALA A 4 -8.04 -8.49 -2.59
C ALA A 4 -9.05 -7.73 -1.71
N ILE A 5 -8.73 -6.48 -1.42
CA ILE A 5 -9.54 -5.61 -0.57
C ILE A 5 -9.69 -4.27 -1.27
N ASP A 6 -10.91 -3.82 -1.42
CA ASP A 6 -11.22 -2.50 -1.96
C ASP A 6 -12.55 -2.02 -1.39
N ILE A 7 -12.72 -0.72 -1.25
CA ILE A 7 -14.02 -0.12 -0.90
C ILE A 7 -14.99 -0.14 -2.08
N LEU A 8 -14.46 -0.19 -3.30
CA LEU A 8 -15.22 -0.33 -4.52
C LEU A 8 -15.40 -1.80 -4.85
N ASP A 9 -16.51 -2.12 -5.50
CA ASP A 9 -16.74 -3.46 -6.01
C ASP A 9 -15.84 -3.75 -7.21
N MET A 10 -15.49 -5.01 -7.41
CA MET A 10 -14.70 -5.47 -8.56
C MET A 10 -15.28 -6.74 -9.13
N GLU A 11 -15.04 -6.95 -10.41
CA GLU A 11 -15.40 -8.21 -11.07
C GLU A 11 -14.65 -9.39 -10.45
N LYS A 12 -15.34 -10.53 -10.38
CA LYS A 12 -14.73 -11.75 -9.84
C LYS A 12 -13.54 -12.20 -10.68
N ILE A 13 -12.42 -12.43 -9.98
CA ILE A 13 -11.20 -13.01 -10.57
C ILE A 13 -11.01 -14.41 -9.97
N ASP A 14 -10.84 -15.41 -10.82
CA ASP A 14 -10.61 -16.78 -10.35
C ASP A 14 -9.33 -16.86 -9.51
N GLY A 15 -9.43 -17.53 -8.37
CA GLY A 15 -8.32 -17.68 -7.43
C GLY A 15 -8.08 -16.48 -6.50
N VAL A 16 -8.91 -15.45 -6.60
CA VAL A 16 -8.83 -14.27 -5.70
C VAL A 16 -10.02 -14.27 -4.75
N ASN A 17 -9.72 -14.13 -3.45
CA ASN A 17 -10.73 -13.92 -2.41
C ASN A 17 -10.90 -12.42 -2.22
N PHE A 18 -11.99 -11.86 -2.72
CA PHE A 18 -12.28 -10.43 -2.67
C PHE A 18 -13.19 -10.08 -1.49
N PHE A 19 -12.83 -9.00 -0.80
CA PHE A 19 -13.64 -8.40 0.27
C PHE A 19 -13.83 -6.92 -0.02
N GLN A 20 -15.10 -6.51 -0.15
CA GLN A 20 -15.45 -5.09 -0.32
C GLN A 20 -15.51 -4.43 1.06
N ILE A 21 -14.36 -3.92 1.51
CA ILE A 21 -14.20 -3.32 2.83
C ILE A 21 -13.04 -2.32 2.83
N SER A 22 -13.07 -1.37 3.76
CA SER A 22 -11.95 -0.46 3.98
C SER A 22 -10.75 -1.20 4.60
N ILE A 23 -9.55 -0.81 4.21
CA ILE A 23 -8.30 -1.31 4.81
C ILE A 23 -8.27 -1.10 6.34
N GLU A 24 -8.91 -0.04 6.84
CA GLU A 24 -9.02 0.22 8.28
C GLU A 24 -9.72 -0.90 9.05
N LYS A 25 -10.55 -1.68 8.38
CA LYS A 25 -11.32 -2.78 8.93
C LYS A 25 -10.79 -4.16 8.55
N ILE A 26 -9.58 -4.24 8.00
CA ILE A 26 -9.00 -5.50 7.51
C ILE A 26 -8.98 -6.60 8.58
N GLU A 27 -8.79 -6.22 9.84
CA GLU A 27 -8.75 -7.16 10.97
C GLU A 27 -10.13 -7.74 11.33
N GLU A 28 -11.23 -7.18 10.79
CA GLU A 28 -12.57 -7.76 10.92
C GLU A 28 -12.77 -8.96 9.99
N ILE A 29 -11.89 -9.17 9.02
CA ILE A 29 -11.92 -10.34 8.13
C ILE A 29 -11.15 -11.48 8.80
N GLU A 30 -11.88 -12.40 9.42
CA GLU A 30 -11.30 -13.51 10.20
C GLU A 30 -10.25 -14.30 9.42
N GLU A 31 -10.52 -14.64 8.15
CA GLU A 31 -9.57 -15.36 7.28
C GLU A 31 -8.23 -14.65 7.15
N ILE A 32 -8.24 -13.33 7.02
CA ILE A 32 -7.04 -12.52 6.88
C ILE A 32 -6.37 -12.33 8.22
N ASP A 33 -7.13 -12.06 9.26
CA ASP A 33 -6.61 -11.83 10.61
C ASP A 33 -5.85 -13.06 11.15
N LEU A 34 -6.34 -14.27 10.88
CA LEU A 34 -5.66 -15.52 11.22
C LEU A 34 -4.32 -15.71 10.50
N LEU A 35 -4.10 -15.01 9.39
CA LEU A 35 -2.86 -15.05 8.63
C LEU A 35 -1.92 -13.87 8.93
N LYS A 36 -2.19 -13.11 9.98
CA LYS A 36 -1.34 -12.00 10.43
C LYS A 36 0.10 -12.46 10.64
N GLY A 37 1.05 -11.73 10.02
CA GLY A 37 2.46 -12.09 10.07
C GLY A 37 2.88 -13.25 9.16
N LYS A 38 2.01 -13.71 8.26
CA LYS A 38 2.27 -14.86 7.38
C LYS A 38 2.21 -14.55 5.88
N PHE A 39 1.91 -13.31 5.50
CA PHE A 39 1.86 -12.92 4.10
C PHE A 39 3.27 -12.71 3.53
N ASN A 40 3.52 -13.23 2.33
CA ASN A 40 4.78 -13.06 1.63
C ASN A 40 4.89 -11.72 0.92
N LEU A 41 3.74 -11.20 0.46
CA LEU A 41 3.68 -10.01 -0.39
C LEU A 41 2.40 -9.23 -0.10
N VAL A 42 2.55 -7.93 0.01
CA VAL A 42 1.46 -6.96 0.00
C VAL A 42 1.68 -5.98 -1.14
N ILE A 43 0.67 -5.81 -1.98
CA ILE A 43 0.69 -4.84 -3.08
C ILE A 43 -0.43 -3.84 -2.84
N SER A 44 -0.13 -2.56 -2.95
CA SER A 44 -1.11 -1.49 -2.76
C SER A 44 -1.00 -0.42 -3.84
N ASP A 45 -2.13 -0.12 -4.46
CA ASP A 45 -2.30 1.04 -5.35
C ASP A 45 -3.40 1.99 -4.82
N ILE A 46 -3.73 1.89 -3.54
CA ILE A 46 -4.78 2.70 -2.90
C ILE A 46 -4.48 4.19 -3.09
N ALA A 47 -5.49 4.94 -3.50
CA ALA A 47 -5.44 6.38 -3.61
C ALA A 47 -6.71 7.02 -3.02
N PRO A 48 -6.60 8.16 -2.33
CA PRO A 48 -7.77 8.89 -1.87
C PRO A 48 -8.48 9.58 -3.02
N ASN A 49 -9.74 9.97 -2.82
CA ASN A 49 -10.43 10.86 -3.73
C ASN A 49 -9.73 12.23 -3.75
N LEU A 50 -9.45 12.74 -4.94
CA LEU A 50 -8.81 14.04 -5.10
C LEU A 50 -9.83 15.16 -4.89
N THR A 51 -9.44 16.17 -4.10
CA THR A 51 -10.24 17.36 -3.82
C THR A 51 -9.97 18.49 -4.83
N GLY A 52 -8.84 18.40 -5.55
CA GLY A 52 -8.32 19.46 -6.42
C GLY A 52 -7.45 20.48 -5.67
N ILE A 53 -7.35 20.39 -4.35
CA ILE A 53 -6.48 21.23 -3.52
C ILE A 53 -5.20 20.45 -3.22
N THR A 54 -4.09 20.87 -3.82
CA THR A 54 -2.83 20.12 -3.79
C THR A 54 -2.36 19.79 -2.36
N ALA A 55 -2.42 20.75 -1.45
CA ALA A 55 -1.97 20.54 -0.06
C ALA A 55 -2.82 19.49 0.66
N VAL A 56 -4.14 19.51 0.45
CA VAL A 56 -5.08 18.53 1.04
C VAL A 56 -4.84 17.16 0.43
N ASP A 57 -4.69 17.08 -0.88
CA ASP A 57 -4.50 15.81 -1.59
C ASP A 57 -3.17 15.16 -1.19
N CYS A 58 -2.09 15.92 -1.07
CA CYS A 58 -0.80 15.41 -0.59
C CYS A 58 -0.88 14.88 0.85
N ALA A 59 -1.60 15.57 1.74
CA ALA A 59 -1.79 15.13 3.10
C ALA A 59 -2.60 13.83 3.17
N ASN A 60 -3.67 13.72 2.39
CA ASN A 60 -4.52 12.52 2.34
C ASN A 60 -3.75 11.31 1.78
N VAL A 61 -2.94 11.51 0.75
CA VAL A 61 -2.07 10.45 0.22
C VAL A 61 -1.06 9.99 1.27
N LEU A 62 -0.45 10.92 1.99
CA LEU A 62 0.53 10.60 3.03
C LEU A 62 -0.10 9.78 4.17
N ASP A 63 -1.27 10.18 4.65
CA ASP A 63 -2.00 9.45 5.69
C ASP A 63 -2.34 8.03 5.25
N LEU A 64 -2.82 7.88 4.03
CA LEU A 64 -3.17 6.58 3.46
C LEU A 64 -1.93 5.69 3.26
N ASN A 65 -0.81 6.28 2.86
CA ASN A 65 0.46 5.58 2.75
C ASN A 65 0.98 5.09 4.11
N HIS A 66 0.87 5.90 5.17
CA HIS A 66 1.25 5.49 6.52
C HIS A 66 0.37 4.33 7.01
N LEU A 67 -0.93 4.39 6.76
CA LEU A 67 -1.86 3.31 7.10
C LEU A 67 -1.49 2.02 6.35
N THR A 68 -1.18 2.12 5.07
CA THR A 68 -0.76 0.98 4.24
C THR A 68 0.53 0.35 4.75
N ILE A 69 1.53 1.16 5.08
CA ILE A 69 2.82 0.70 5.62
C ILE A 69 2.63 -0.04 6.95
N SER A 70 1.87 0.54 7.88
CA SER A 70 1.63 -0.08 9.19
C SER A 70 0.83 -1.38 9.07
N THR A 71 -0.17 -1.42 8.21
CA THR A 71 -0.96 -2.61 7.93
C THR A 71 -0.09 -3.70 7.29
N ALA A 72 0.67 -3.35 6.26
CA ALA A 72 1.57 -4.30 5.59
C ALA A 72 2.60 -4.88 6.56
N HIS A 73 3.21 -4.03 7.40
CA HIS A 73 4.18 -4.50 8.39
C HIS A 73 3.56 -5.52 9.36
N LYS A 74 2.33 -5.28 9.78
CA LYS A 74 1.59 -6.18 10.69
C LYS A 74 1.31 -7.54 10.05
N PHE A 75 0.94 -7.55 8.77
CA PHE A 75 0.51 -8.78 8.08
C PHE A 75 1.65 -9.54 7.37
N LEU A 76 2.74 -8.88 7.00
CA LEU A 76 3.88 -9.52 6.37
C LEU A 76 4.67 -10.40 7.34
N GLU A 77 5.14 -11.54 6.82
CA GLU A 77 6.16 -12.35 7.49
C GLU A 77 7.54 -11.65 7.43
N LYS A 78 8.49 -12.09 8.23
CA LYS A 78 9.90 -11.69 8.09
C LYS A 78 10.40 -12.05 6.70
N GLY A 79 11.02 -11.08 6.01
CA GLY A 79 11.46 -11.27 4.63
C GLY A 79 10.37 -11.03 3.59
N GLY A 80 9.12 -10.86 4.01
CA GLY A 80 8.02 -10.48 3.12
C GLY A 80 8.18 -9.06 2.60
N ALA A 81 7.55 -8.77 1.47
CA ALA A 81 7.72 -7.50 0.76
C ALA A 81 6.42 -6.70 0.64
N LEU A 82 6.56 -5.39 0.72
CA LEU A 82 5.53 -4.41 0.36
C LEU A 82 5.90 -3.72 -0.95
N ILE A 83 4.96 -3.64 -1.87
CA ILE A 83 5.02 -2.77 -3.05
C ILE A 83 3.86 -1.80 -2.95
N MET A 84 4.15 -0.52 -2.87
CA MET A 84 3.14 0.50 -2.67
C MET A 84 3.29 1.64 -3.67
N LYS A 85 2.20 1.98 -4.35
CA LYS A 85 2.16 3.17 -5.19
C LYS A 85 2.08 4.42 -4.32
N THR A 86 2.87 5.43 -4.67
CA THR A 86 2.82 6.76 -4.08
C THR A 86 3.14 7.82 -5.14
N PHE A 87 3.38 9.04 -4.71
CA PHE A 87 3.68 10.15 -5.61
C PHE A 87 5.02 10.78 -5.27
N GLN A 88 5.74 11.19 -6.32
CA GLN A 88 7.00 11.90 -6.18
C GLN A 88 6.72 13.37 -5.83
N ASN A 89 6.73 13.68 -4.54
CA ASN A 89 6.50 15.01 -3.98
C ASN A 89 7.39 15.25 -2.75
N ASN A 90 7.20 16.39 -2.08
CA ASN A 90 8.00 16.77 -0.91
C ASN A 90 7.89 15.79 0.27
N ASN A 91 6.83 14.97 0.33
CA ASN A 91 6.61 14.01 1.41
C ASN A 91 7.37 12.69 1.20
N LEU A 92 7.88 12.42 0.01
CA LEU A 92 8.49 11.13 -0.33
C LEU A 92 9.69 10.81 0.56
N LYS A 93 10.54 11.80 0.82
CA LYS A 93 11.75 11.61 1.64
C LYS A 93 11.40 11.23 3.07
N SER A 94 10.43 11.91 3.68
CA SER A 94 10.00 11.61 5.06
C SER A 94 9.27 10.28 5.12
N LEU A 95 8.48 9.94 4.11
CA LEU A 95 7.80 8.65 4.00
C LEU A 95 8.80 7.49 3.94
N ARG A 96 9.85 7.62 3.12
CA ARG A 96 10.93 6.63 3.05
C ARG A 96 11.65 6.47 4.38
N LYS A 97 12.00 7.56 5.05
CA LYS A 97 12.64 7.53 6.38
C LYS A 97 11.78 6.81 7.41
N ASN A 98 10.48 7.09 7.42
CA ASN A 98 9.54 6.41 8.31
C ASN A 98 9.50 4.90 8.03
N MET A 99 9.44 4.52 6.75
CA MET A 99 9.42 3.12 6.35
C MET A 99 10.73 2.40 6.73
N GLU A 100 11.87 3.06 6.64
CA GLU A 100 13.18 2.51 7.02
C GLU A 100 13.29 2.17 8.51
N LEU A 101 12.41 2.71 9.36
CA LEU A 101 12.37 2.34 10.79
C LEU A 101 11.89 0.90 11.02
N SER A 102 11.09 0.36 10.11
CA SER A 102 10.47 -0.96 10.27
C SER A 102 10.78 -1.95 9.14
N PHE A 103 11.28 -1.49 8.02
CA PHE A 103 11.68 -2.32 6.88
C PHE A 103 13.20 -2.29 6.70
N LYS A 104 13.80 -3.44 6.42
CA LYS A 104 15.26 -3.60 6.28
C LYS A 104 15.80 -3.00 5.02
N LEU A 105 15.01 -3.05 3.94
CA LEU A 105 15.37 -2.53 2.63
C LEU A 105 14.21 -1.67 2.15
N VAL A 106 14.50 -0.45 1.72
CA VAL A 106 13.52 0.46 1.13
C VAL A 106 14.09 1.06 -0.14
N GLN A 107 13.41 0.86 -1.26
CA GLN A 107 13.80 1.37 -2.56
C GLN A 107 12.61 2.02 -3.27
N THR A 108 12.89 2.98 -4.12
CA THR A 108 11.89 3.56 -5.01
C THR A 108 12.13 3.10 -6.44
N TYR A 109 11.04 2.91 -7.17
CA TYR A 109 11.07 2.46 -8.55
C TYR A 109 10.03 3.19 -9.38
N LYS A 110 10.45 3.76 -10.50
CA LYS A 110 9.56 4.34 -11.50
C LYS A 110 9.53 3.43 -12.73
N PRO A 111 8.39 2.74 -13.01
CA PRO A 111 8.30 1.85 -14.15
C PRO A 111 8.53 2.58 -15.48
N ALA A 112 9.18 1.92 -16.44
CA ALA A 112 9.40 2.47 -17.77
C ALA A 112 8.10 2.78 -18.52
N ALA A 113 7.02 2.04 -18.23
CA ALA A 113 5.68 2.28 -18.77
C ALA A 113 4.99 3.50 -18.16
N SER A 114 5.45 4.03 -17.02
CA SER A 114 4.93 5.25 -16.44
C SER A 114 5.29 6.46 -17.31
N LYS A 115 4.29 7.31 -17.58
CA LYS A 115 4.53 8.58 -18.24
C LYS A 115 5.45 9.45 -17.37
N LYS A 116 6.44 10.13 -17.97
CA LYS A 116 7.32 11.07 -17.25
C LYS A 116 6.57 12.16 -16.50
N GLN A 117 5.38 12.54 -16.98
CA GLN A 117 4.51 13.56 -16.38
C GLN A 117 3.66 13.02 -15.23
N SER A 118 3.50 11.68 -15.13
CA SER A 118 2.85 11.06 -14.00
C SER A 118 3.78 11.16 -12.79
N GLY A 119 3.32 11.79 -11.71
CA GLY A 119 4.05 11.82 -10.44
C GLY A 119 4.09 10.47 -9.72
N GLU A 120 3.51 9.43 -10.29
CA GLU A 120 3.42 8.11 -9.69
C GLU A 120 4.77 7.40 -9.63
N ILE A 121 5.04 6.81 -8.48
CA ILE A 121 6.25 6.03 -8.20
C ILE A 121 5.87 4.88 -7.27
N TYR A 122 6.63 3.80 -7.31
CA TYR A 122 6.47 2.70 -6.38
C TYR A 122 7.55 2.69 -5.32
N ILE A 123 7.17 2.42 -4.08
CA ILE A 123 8.08 2.11 -2.98
C ILE A 123 8.03 0.60 -2.76
N TYR A 124 9.21 0.00 -2.72
CA TYR A 124 9.42 -1.40 -2.37
C TYR A 124 10.10 -1.49 -1.02
N GLY A 125 9.58 -2.32 -0.13
CA GLY A 125 10.17 -2.54 1.17
C GLY A 125 10.18 -4.02 1.54
N VAL A 126 11.23 -4.46 2.23
CA VAL A 126 11.37 -5.82 2.77
C VAL A 126 11.36 -5.77 4.29
N LYS A 127 10.48 -6.52 4.91
CA LYS A 127 10.36 -6.61 6.38
C LYS A 127 11.49 -7.41 7.04
#